data_d22434908502aace3c21ef003e89e904
#
_entry.id   d22434908502aace3c21ef003e89e904
#
_cell.length_a   1.000
_cell.length_b   1.000
_cell.length_c   1.000
_cell.angle_alpha   90.00
_cell.angle_beta   90.00
_cell.angle_gamma   90.00
#
_symmetry.space_group_name_H-M   'P 1'
#
loop_
_entity.id
_entity.type
_entity.pdbx_description
1 polymer ?
#
loop_
_entity_poly.entity_id
_entity_poly.type
_entity_poly.pdbx_seq_one_letter_code
_entity_poly.pdbx_strand_id
1 'polypeptide(L)'
;MQQYEGKNKEEFVHGVFSTIAHRYDLMNTTLSFNRDKYWRRFTVRKTGLTPGGTALDVACGTGMLSIELAKVIGNSGRVVGLDFCENMLEIARKNIEKTPFQKNIELVQGNAMALPFPDNTFDCATIGLALRNVPDVEKCISEMRRVVKPGGRVISLELAKPSAPVFKQLYYLYFEQLVPLLGKMGVGKDGPYQWLPNSLKVFPHQSVIRDIFTKVGLQGAVYHELTGGIVAVHVGTK
;
A
#
# COMPACT_ATOMS: atom_id res chain seq x y z
N MET A 1 12.52 10.28 18.58
CA MET A 1 11.94 11.53 18.07
C MET A 1 12.84 12.36 17.14
N GLN A 2 14.01 11.85 16.73
CA GLN A 2 14.92 12.53 15.78
C GLN A 2 14.69 12.14 14.30
N GLN A 3 13.57 11.49 13.97
CA GLN A 3 13.40 10.80 12.68
C GLN A 3 12.96 11.71 11.51
N TYR A 4 12.48 12.93 11.78
CA TYR A 4 11.85 13.77 10.74
C TYR A 4 12.56 15.12 10.51
N GLU A 5 13.74 15.35 11.11
CA GLU A 5 14.56 16.58 10.91
C GLU A 5 13.72 17.88 10.95
N GLY A 6 12.80 18.00 11.93
CA GLY A 6 11.94 19.17 12.10
C GLY A 6 10.72 19.24 11.16
N LYS A 7 10.54 18.26 10.26
CA LYS A 7 9.36 18.14 9.41
C LYS A 7 8.30 17.26 10.08
N ASN A 8 7.03 17.46 9.76
CA ASN A 8 6.00 16.49 10.12
C ASN A 8 6.19 15.20 9.30
N LYS A 9 5.58 14.08 9.74
CA LYS A 9 5.72 12.78 9.08
C LYS A 9 5.31 12.81 7.60
N GLU A 10 4.26 13.57 7.28
CA GLU A 10 3.70 13.66 5.92
C GLU A 10 4.67 14.35 4.96
N GLU A 11 5.25 15.48 5.34
CA GLU A 11 6.25 16.22 4.55
C GLU A 11 7.52 15.40 4.33
N PHE A 12 7.98 14.69 5.37
CA PHE A 12 9.14 13.82 5.26
C PHE A 12 8.88 12.67 4.27
N VAL A 13 7.75 11.97 4.42
CA VAL A 13 7.34 10.86 3.56
C VAL A 13 7.17 11.34 2.11
N HIS A 14 6.55 12.51 1.90
CA HIS A 14 6.45 13.11 0.58
C HIS A 14 7.82 13.31 -0.08
N GLY A 15 8.79 13.86 0.65
CA GLY A 15 10.16 14.06 0.15
C GLY A 15 10.85 12.75 -0.21
N VAL A 16 10.69 11.71 0.61
CA VAL A 16 11.23 10.36 0.34
C VAL A 16 10.66 9.81 -0.97
N PHE A 17 9.33 9.75 -1.11
CA PHE A 17 8.69 9.15 -2.28
C PHE A 17 8.90 9.96 -3.55
N SER A 18 8.91 11.30 -3.49
CA SER A 18 9.26 12.15 -4.63
C SER A 18 10.67 11.86 -5.17
N THR A 19 11.62 11.58 -4.27
CA THR A 19 13.01 11.29 -4.66
C THR A 19 13.17 9.93 -5.33
N ILE A 20 12.44 8.90 -4.89
CA ILE A 20 12.63 7.53 -5.37
C ILE A 20 11.65 7.11 -6.47
N ALA A 21 10.66 7.94 -6.81
CA ALA A 21 9.54 7.59 -7.70
C ALA A 21 9.99 6.84 -8.97
N HIS A 22 11.00 7.35 -9.69
CA HIS A 22 11.47 6.76 -10.94
C HIS A 22 12.09 5.35 -10.83
N ARG A 23 12.55 4.96 -9.63
CA ARG A 23 13.19 3.65 -9.39
C ARG A 23 12.38 2.78 -8.43
N TYR A 24 11.24 3.29 -7.98
CA TYR A 24 10.42 2.66 -6.94
C TYR A 24 10.01 1.23 -7.30
N ASP A 25 9.46 1.01 -8.49
CA ASP A 25 8.99 -0.30 -8.92
C ASP A 25 10.14 -1.30 -9.10
N LEU A 26 11.26 -0.85 -9.71
CA LEU A 26 12.45 -1.68 -9.87
C LEU A 26 12.98 -2.13 -8.49
N MET A 27 13.09 -1.21 -7.55
CA MET A 27 13.58 -1.51 -6.22
C MET A 27 12.64 -2.43 -5.44
N ASN A 28 11.33 -2.19 -5.49
CA ASN A 28 10.36 -3.10 -4.86
C ASN A 28 10.47 -4.52 -5.44
N THR A 29 10.56 -4.65 -6.74
CA THR A 29 10.72 -5.95 -7.41
C THR A 29 12.03 -6.63 -7.01
N THR A 30 13.13 -5.89 -6.97
CA THR A 30 14.47 -6.41 -6.58
C THR A 30 14.46 -6.82 -5.11
N LEU A 31 14.05 -5.93 -4.20
CA LEU A 31 14.03 -6.17 -2.76
C LEU A 31 13.02 -7.25 -2.33
N SER A 32 11.98 -7.48 -3.09
CA SER A 32 11.00 -8.54 -2.83
C SER A 32 11.34 -9.86 -3.55
N PHE A 33 12.43 -9.93 -4.30
CA PHE A 33 12.72 -11.05 -5.20
C PHE A 33 11.53 -11.36 -6.12
N ASN A 34 10.91 -10.30 -6.69
CA ASN A 34 9.73 -10.37 -7.56
C ASN A 34 8.45 -10.92 -6.88
N ARG A 35 8.42 -11.02 -5.54
CA ARG A 35 7.24 -11.48 -4.81
C ARG A 35 6.15 -10.41 -4.68
N ASP A 36 6.49 -9.15 -4.85
CA ASP A 36 5.54 -8.02 -4.85
C ASP A 36 4.37 -8.22 -5.82
N LYS A 37 4.60 -8.81 -6.98
CA LYS A 37 3.56 -9.15 -7.96
C LYS A 37 2.60 -10.24 -7.45
N TYR A 38 3.13 -11.24 -6.76
CA TYR A 38 2.31 -12.27 -6.11
C TYR A 38 1.46 -11.67 -4.99
N TRP A 39 2.05 -10.80 -4.16
CA TRP A 39 1.33 -10.17 -3.04
C TRP A 39 0.17 -9.30 -3.54
N ARG A 40 0.38 -8.47 -4.58
CA ARG A 40 -0.69 -7.65 -5.19
C ARG A 40 -1.81 -8.52 -5.75
N ARG A 41 -1.48 -9.58 -6.50
CA ARG A 41 -2.50 -10.50 -7.02
C ARG A 41 -3.26 -11.22 -5.92
N PHE A 42 -2.59 -11.60 -4.83
CA PHE A 42 -3.24 -12.18 -3.67
C PHE A 42 -4.21 -11.17 -3.03
N THR A 43 -3.78 -9.92 -2.85
CA THR A 43 -4.60 -8.82 -2.33
C THR A 43 -5.86 -8.62 -3.17
N VAL A 44 -5.72 -8.54 -4.48
CA VAL A 44 -6.85 -8.39 -5.40
C VAL A 44 -7.83 -9.55 -5.32
N ARG A 45 -7.37 -10.80 -5.19
CA ARG A 45 -8.27 -11.96 -4.98
C ARG A 45 -9.10 -11.85 -3.70
N LYS A 46 -8.63 -11.10 -2.69
CA LYS A 46 -9.34 -10.88 -1.42
C LYS A 46 -10.37 -9.75 -1.46
N THR A 47 -10.39 -8.95 -2.52
CA THR A 47 -11.33 -7.82 -2.66
C THR A 47 -12.78 -8.26 -2.83
N GLY A 48 -13.01 -9.42 -3.40
CA GLY A 48 -14.36 -9.87 -3.78
C GLY A 48 -14.91 -9.15 -5.01
N LEU A 49 -14.08 -8.38 -5.72
CA LEU A 49 -14.48 -7.69 -6.95
C LEU A 49 -14.89 -8.67 -8.06
N THR A 50 -15.87 -8.25 -8.80
CA THR A 50 -16.36 -8.91 -10.01
C THR A 50 -16.23 -7.96 -11.20
N PRO A 51 -16.34 -8.47 -12.45
CA PRO A 51 -16.40 -7.61 -13.64
C PRO A 51 -17.47 -6.53 -13.52
N GLY A 52 -17.13 -5.30 -13.88
CA GLY A 52 -18.02 -4.13 -13.75
C GLY A 52 -17.97 -3.42 -12.39
N GLY A 53 -17.23 -3.96 -11.40
CA GLY A 53 -17.10 -3.36 -10.07
C GLY A 53 -16.34 -2.03 -10.05
N THR A 54 -16.44 -1.34 -8.92
CA THR A 54 -15.74 -0.07 -8.64
C THR A 54 -14.76 -0.23 -7.49
N ALA A 55 -13.50 0.15 -7.67
CA ALA A 55 -12.45 0.02 -6.67
C ALA A 55 -11.75 1.34 -6.40
N LEU A 56 -11.36 1.56 -5.13
CA LEU A 56 -10.45 2.62 -4.74
C LEU A 56 -9.11 2.01 -4.33
N ASP A 57 -8.02 2.54 -4.87
CA ASP A 57 -6.65 2.23 -4.47
C ASP A 57 -6.04 3.46 -3.78
N VAL A 58 -5.97 3.41 -2.45
CA VAL A 58 -5.52 4.51 -1.59
C VAL A 58 -3.99 4.47 -1.49
N ALA A 59 -3.34 5.62 -1.64
CA ALA A 59 -1.90 5.73 -1.77
C ALA A 59 -1.38 4.80 -2.87
N CYS A 60 -1.93 4.95 -4.07
CA CYS A 60 -1.72 4.05 -5.21
C CYS A 60 -0.28 4.07 -5.74
N GLY A 61 0.51 5.09 -5.38
CA GLY A 61 1.90 5.24 -5.81
C GLY A 61 2.03 5.23 -7.32
N THR A 62 2.78 4.28 -7.86
CA THR A 62 3.01 4.09 -9.28
C THR A 62 1.89 3.33 -10.02
N GLY A 63 0.75 3.09 -9.37
CA GLY A 63 -0.44 2.49 -9.96
C GLY A 63 -0.41 0.98 -10.15
N MET A 64 0.59 0.28 -9.62
CA MET A 64 0.76 -1.16 -9.88
C MET A 64 -0.35 -2.02 -9.26
N LEU A 65 -0.92 -1.64 -8.11
CA LEU A 65 -2.07 -2.33 -7.53
C LEU A 65 -3.36 -1.95 -8.27
N SER A 66 -3.51 -0.69 -8.65
CA SER A 66 -4.63 -0.21 -9.48
C SER A 66 -4.74 -0.98 -10.80
N ILE A 67 -3.60 -1.27 -11.46
CA ILE A 67 -3.55 -2.08 -12.69
C ILE A 67 -4.02 -3.53 -12.41
N GLU A 68 -3.61 -4.14 -11.29
CA GLU A 68 -4.06 -5.49 -10.92
C GLU A 68 -5.57 -5.52 -10.59
N LEU A 69 -6.13 -4.47 -9.98
CA LEU A 69 -7.58 -4.30 -9.76
C LEU A 69 -8.33 -4.19 -11.11
N ALA A 70 -7.81 -3.38 -12.04
CA ALA A 70 -8.41 -3.19 -13.34
C ALA A 70 -8.51 -4.48 -14.15
N LYS A 71 -7.56 -5.40 -14.02
CA LYS A 71 -7.60 -6.73 -14.66
C LYS A 71 -8.82 -7.57 -14.22
N VAL A 72 -9.27 -7.40 -12.99
CA VAL A 72 -10.40 -8.17 -12.44
C VAL A 72 -11.73 -7.54 -12.81
N ILE A 73 -11.84 -6.21 -12.71
CA ILE A 73 -13.10 -5.51 -13.01
C ILE A 73 -13.39 -5.42 -14.53
N GLY A 74 -12.35 -5.58 -15.36
CA GLY A 74 -12.48 -5.52 -16.83
C GLY A 74 -12.89 -4.16 -17.35
N ASN A 75 -13.30 -4.13 -18.63
CA ASN A 75 -13.56 -2.87 -19.34
C ASN A 75 -14.85 -2.14 -18.91
N SER A 76 -15.75 -2.80 -18.18
CA SER A 76 -17.01 -2.22 -17.68
C SER A 76 -16.91 -1.65 -16.28
N GLY A 77 -15.80 -1.89 -15.58
CA GLY A 77 -15.58 -1.40 -14.24
C GLY A 77 -14.71 -0.12 -14.18
N ARG A 78 -14.51 0.41 -12.98
CA ARG A 78 -13.71 1.61 -12.72
C ARG A 78 -12.81 1.43 -11.51
N VAL A 79 -11.53 1.80 -11.64
CA VAL A 79 -10.59 1.95 -10.52
C VAL A 79 -10.28 3.43 -10.36
N VAL A 80 -10.29 3.90 -9.13
CA VAL A 80 -9.74 5.21 -8.78
C VAL A 80 -8.48 4.98 -7.98
N GLY A 81 -7.34 5.45 -8.46
CA GLY A 81 -6.07 5.49 -7.74
C GLY A 81 -5.88 6.87 -7.12
N LEU A 82 -5.77 6.95 -5.80
CA LEU A 82 -5.52 8.20 -5.10
C LEU A 82 -4.12 8.17 -4.48
N ASP A 83 -3.35 9.24 -4.70
CA ASP A 83 -2.07 9.44 -4.02
C ASP A 83 -1.88 10.94 -3.70
N PHE A 84 -1.12 11.26 -2.65
CA PHE A 84 -0.83 12.64 -2.29
C PHE A 84 0.40 13.19 -3.03
N CYS A 85 1.26 12.32 -3.56
CA CYS A 85 2.51 12.66 -4.22
C CYS A 85 2.32 12.70 -5.75
N GLU A 86 2.32 13.91 -6.33
CA GLU A 86 2.15 14.08 -7.78
C GLU A 86 3.23 13.36 -8.60
N ASN A 87 4.48 13.33 -8.14
CA ASN A 87 5.56 12.61 -8.83
C ASN A 87 5.26 11.11 -8.97
N MET A 88 4.57 10.51 -7.97
CA MET A 88 4.12 9.13 -8.06
C MET A 88 2.99 8.98 -9.08
N LEU A 89 2.03 9.91 -9.09
CA LEU A 89 0.93 9.91 -10.06
C LEU A 89 1.41 10.07 -11.49
N GLU A 90 2.46 10.86 -11.74
CA GLU A 90 3.08 10.96 -13.06
C GLU A 90 3.65 9.62 -13.55
N ILE A 91 4.28 8.87 -12.66
CA ILE A 91 4.76 7.52 -13.00
C ILE A 91 3.58 6.56 -13.20
N ALA A 92 2.55 6.68 -12.36
CA ALA A 92 1.32 5.89 -12.50
C ALA A 92 0.67 6.09 -13.87
N ARG A 93 0.52 7.35 -14.35
CA ARG A 93 0.00 7.65 -15.70
C ARG A 93 0.78 6.89 -16.78
N LYS A 94 2.12 7.01 -16.75
CA LYS A 94 3.01 6.31 -17.71
C LYS A 94 2.90 4.79 -17.65
N ASN A 95 2.69 4.23 -16.46
CA ASN A 95 2.51 2.79 -16.30
C ASN A 95 1.14 2.32 -16.81
N ILE A 96 0.09 3.09 -16.51
CA ILE A 96 -1.30 2.79 -16.92
C ILE A 96 -1.45 2.91 -18.45
N GLU A 97 -0.86 3.93 -19.08
CA GLU A 97 -0.87 4.12 -20.52
C GLU A 97 -0.32 2.92 -21.33
N LYS A 98 0.59 2.14 -20.72
CA LYS A 98 1.15 0.91 -21.33
C LYS A 98 0.22 -0.29 -21.21
N THR A 99 -0.96 -0.13 -20.62
CA THR A 99 -1.93 -1.20 -20.39
C THR A 99 -3.21 -0.99 -21.21
N PRO A 100 -3.99 -2.03 -21.45
CA PRO A 100 -5.31 -1.88 -22.09
C PRO A 100 -6.36 -1.24 -21.17
N PHE A 101 -6.01 -0.95 -19.89
CA PHE A 101 -6.95 -0.49 -18.86
C PHE A 101 -6.90 1.02 -18.62
N GLN A 102 -6.22 1.80 -19.46
CA GLN A 102 -6.06 3.26 -19.27
C GLN A 102 -7.39 4.01 -19.16
N LYS A 103 -8.45 3.53 -19.83
CA LYS A 103 -9.78 4.14 -19.77
C LYS A 103 -10.57 3.78 -18.51
N ASN A 104 -10.12 2.78 -17.77
CA ASN A 104 -10.79 2.25 -16.58
C ASN A 104 -10.14 2.71 -15.28
N ILE A 105 -8.95 3.32 -15.35
CA ILE A 105 -8.19 3.77 -14.19
C ILE A 105 -8.11 5.31 -14.21
N GLU A 106 -8.72 5.93 -13.23
CA GLU A 106 -8.64 7.36 -12.97
C GLU A 106 -7.65 7.63 -11.85
N LEU A 107 -6.84 8.67 -11.98
CA LEU A 107 -5.88 9.10 -10.95
C LEU A 107 -6.31 10.42 -10.34
N VAL A 108 -6.33 10.47 -9.01
CA VAL A 108 -6.75 11.63 -8.22
C VAL A 108 -5.64 11.97 -7.22
N GLN A 109 -5.23 13.22 -7.16
CA GLN A 109 -4.38 13.70 -6.08
C GLN A 109 -5.22 13.96 -4.84
N GLY A 110 -4.82 13.39 -3.68
CA GLY A 110 -5.57 13.55 -2.45
C GLY A 110 -4.91 12.92 -1.24
N ASN A 111 -5.50 13.20 -0.07
CA ASN A 111 -4.99 12.72 1.21
C ASN A 111 -5.80 11.50 1.68
N ALA A 112 -5.10 10.41 2.04
CA ALA A 112 -5.72 9.20 2.59
C ALA A 112 -6.45 9.42 3.93
N MET A 113 -6.14 10.51 4.64
CA MET A 113 -6.76 10.88 5.90
C MET A 113 -8.09 11.65 5.73
N ALA A 114 -8.41 12.07 4.48
CA ALA A 114 -9.62 12.79 4.12
C ALA A 114 -9.94 12.51 2.64
N LEU A 115 -10.52 11.35 2.37
CA LEU A 115 -10.81 10.90 1.02
C LEU A 115 -11.89 11.76 0.37
N PRO A 116 -11.65 12.37 -0.82
CA PRO A 116 -12.57 13.31 -1.46
C PRO A 116 -13.71 12.58 -2.20
N PHE A 117 -14.26 11.55 -1.58
CA PHE A 117 -15.34 10.76 -2.15
C PHE A 117 -16.53 10.66 -1.18
N PRO A 118 -17.75 10.59 -1.70
CA PRO A 118 -18.94 10.34 -0.87
C PRO A 118 -18.88 8.97 -0.16
N ASP A 119 -19.67 8.83 0.87
CA ASP A 119 -19.89 7.55 1.55
C ASP A 119 -20.45 6.52 0.56
N ASN A 120 -20.12 5.24 0.77
CA ASN A 120 -20.71 4.11 0.05
C ASN A 120 -20.53 4.19 -1.49
N THR A 121 -19.39 4.66 -1.95
CA THR A 121 -19.08 4.85 -3.38
C THR A 121 -18.48 3.61 -4.04
N PHE A 122 -17.58 2.91 -3.35
CA PHE A 122 -16.77 1.83 -3.91
C PHE A 122 -17.19 0.45 -3.42
N ASP A 123 -17.04 -0.58 -4.25
CA ASP A 123 -17.26 -1.97 -3.85
C ASP A 123 -16.09 -2.50 -2.98
N CYS A 124 -14.90 -1.95 -3.18
CA CYS A 124 -13.78 -2.16 -2.25
C CYS A 124 -12.83 -0.95 -2.21
N ALA A 125 -12.05 -0.87 -1.12
CA ALA A 125 -10.90 0.03 -1.01
C ALA A 125 -9.66 -0.77 -0.63
N THR A 126 -8.54 -0.52 -1.33
CA THR A 126 -7.24 -1.13 -1.07
C THR A 126 -6.21 -0.08 -0.67
N ILE A 127 -5.21 -0.49 0.11
CA ILE A 127 -3.98 0.26 0.36
C ILE A 127 -2.81 -0.71 0.31
N GLY A 128 -1.82 -0.43 -0.54
CA GLY A 128 -0.71 -1.34 -0.80
C GLY A 128 0.66 -0.78 -0.42
N LEU A 129 1.33 -1.35 0.61
CA LEU A 129 2.69 -1.00 1.06
C LEU A 129 2.85 0.48 1.46
N ALA A 130 1.77 1.12 1.91
CA ALA A 130 1.70 2.53 2.25
C ALA A 130 1.15 2.81 3.65
N LEU A 131 0.42 1.88 4.26
CA LEU A 131 -0.26 2.10 5.55
C LEU A 131 0.70 2.49 6.68
N ARG A 132 1.94 1.99 6.68
CA ARG A 132 2.98 2.36 7.66
C ARG A 132 3.44 3.82 7.54
N ASN A 133 3.19 4.43 6.38
CA ASN A 133 3.62 5.79 6.06
C ASN A 133 2.57 6.85 6.42
N VAL A 134 1.29 6.48 6.56
CA VAL A 134 0.26 7.45 6.94
C VAL A 134 0.46 7.97 8.37
N PRO A 135 0.08 9.22 8.65
CA PRO A 135 0.18 9.79 9.99
C PRO A 135 -0.66 9.03 11.04
N ASP A 136 -1.88 8.67 10.69
CA ASP A 136 -2.86 8.00 11.54
C ASP A 136 -3.50 6.82 10.80
N VAL A 137 -3.13 5.61 11.21
CA VAL A 137 -3.59 4.35 10.62
C VAL A 137 -5.09 4.14 10.83
N GLU A 138 -5.59 4.45 12.02
CA GLU A 138 -7.01 4.28 12.36
C GLU A 138 -7.89 5.22 11.53
N LYS A 139 -7.49 6.48 11.41
CA LYS A 139 -8.19 7.47 10.58
C LYS A 139 -8.21 7.05 9.11
N CYS A 140 -7.07 6.58 8.58
CA CYS A 140 -6.99 6.12 7.19
C CYS A 140 -7.95 4.95 6.94
N ILE A 141 -7.94 3.92 7.79
CA ILE A 141 -8.84 2.76 7.65
C ILE A 141 -10.31 3.17 7.82
N SER A 142 -10.61 4.11 8.72
CA SER A 142 -11.96 4.67 8.91
C SER A 142 -12.47 5.37 7.65
N GLU A 143 -11.63 6.17 6.99
CA GLU A 143 -11.97 6.82 5.71
C GLU A 143 -12.20 5.79 4.60
N MET A 144 -11.32 4.79 4.51
CA MET A 144 -11.51 3.68 3.55
C MET A 144 -12.84 2.96 3.79
N ARG A 145 -13.18 2.68 5.06
CA ARG A 145 -14.49 2.09 5.42
C ARG A 145 -15.65 3.02 5.04
N ARG A 146 -15.52 4.33 5.28
CA ARG A 146 -16.58 5.30 4.98
C ARG A 146 -16.98 5.25 3.50
N VAL A 147 -16.00 5.27 2.61
CA VAL A 147 -16.24 5.33 1.16
C VAL A 147 -16.63 4.00 0.53
N VAL A 148 -16.43 2.88 1.23
CA VAL A 148 -16.85 1.55 0.76
C VAL A 148 -18.34 1.34 1.04
N LYS A 149 -19.05 0.68 0.11
CA LYS A 149 -20.47 0.30 0.23
C LYS A 149 -20.68 -0.74 1.34
N PRO A 150 -21.89 -0.83 1.95
CA PRO A 150 -22.24 -1.96 2.82
C PRO A 150 -22.00 -3.31 2.11
N GLY A 151 -21.38 -4.26 2.80
CA GLY A 151 -20.96 -5.55 2.23
C GLY A 151 -19.66 -5.51 1.43
N GLY A 152 -19.14 -4.33 1.10
CA GLY A 152 -17.86 -4.16 0.44
C GLY A 152 -16.66 -4.37 1.37
N ARG A 153 -15.46 -4.48 0.82
CA ARG A 153 -14.26 -4.84 1.57
C ARG A 153 -13.22 -3.74 1.63
N VAL A 154 -12.59 -3.62 2.79
CA VAL A 154 -11.37 -2.82 2.99
C VAL A 154 -10.20 -3.78 3.11
N ILE A 155 -9.13 -3.55 2.32
CA ILE A 155 -7.98 -4.43 2.26
C ILE A 155 -6.68 -3.63 2.42
N SER A 156 -5.77 -4.10 3.28
CA SER A 156 -4.43 -3.56 3.40
C SER A 156 -3.40 -4.63 3.09
N LEU A 157 -2.49 -4.35 2.17
CA LEU A 157 -1.27 -5.11 1.91
C LEU A 157 -0.11 -4.34 2.54
N GLU A 158 0.59 -4.90 3.53
CA GLU A 158 1.69 -4.18 4.17
C GLU A 158 2.82 -5.12 4.63
N LEU A 159 4.02 -4.55 4.78
CA LEU A 159 5.13 -5.26 5.43
C LEU A 159 4.74 -5.63 6.86
N ALA A 160 5.14 -6.83 7.25
CA ALA A 160 4.77 -7.42 8.53
C ALA A 160 6.01 -7.89 9.31
N LYS A 161 5.78 -8.34 10.53
CA LYS A 161 6.84 -8.80 11.44
C LYS A 161 6.77 -10.33 11.54
N PRO A 162 7.70 -11.08 10.91
CA PRO A 162 7.71 -12.53 10.96
C PRO A 162 7.69 -13.05 12.41
N SER A 163 6.88 -14.08 12.66
CA SER A 163 6.73 -14.69 14.00
C SER A 163 7.75 -15.80 14.26
N ALA A 164 8.19 -16.53 13.21
CA ALA A 164 9.14 -17.65 13.34
C ALA A 164 10.53 -17.14 13.74
N PRO A 165 11.11 -17.60 14.89
CA PRO A 165 12.30 -16.96 15.49
C PRO A 165 13.52 -16.89 14.56
N VAL A 166 13.88 -18.00 13.91
CA VAL A 166 15.05 -18.08 13.01
C VAL A 166 14.83 -17.22 11.77
N PHE A 167 13.66 -17.32 11.17
CA PHE A 167 13.31 -16.54 9.98
C PHE A 167 13.26 -15.04 10.30
N LYS A 168 12.76 -14.68 11.48
CA LYS A 168 12.75 -13.31 11.99
C LYS A 168 14.16 -12.71 12.06
N GLN A 169 15.14 -13.45 12.60
CA GLN A 169 16.52 -12.98 12.68
C GLN A 169 17.13 -12.74 11.30
N LEU A 170 16.96 -13.69 10.36
CA LEU A 170 17.44 -13.56 8.99
C LEU A 170 16.77 -12.38 8.26
N TYR A 171 15.47 -12.20 8.47
CA TYR A 171 14.72 -11.08 7.90
C TYR A 171 15.22 -9.72 8.38
N TYR A 172 15.46 -9.56 9.69
CA TYR A 172 15.99 -8.31 10.21
C TYR A 172 17.42 -8.05 9.75
N LEU A 173 18.27 -9.08 9.67
CA LEU A 173 19.61 -8.96 9.10
C LEU A 173 19.55 -8.48 7.65
N TYR A 174 18.68 -9.08 6.83
CA TYR A 174 18.42 -8.62 5.46
C TYR A 174 17.97 -7.16 5.42
N PHE A 175 16.97 -6.80 6.22
CA PHE A 175 16.36 -5.49 6.22
C PHE A 175 17.28 -4.38 6.76
N GLU A 176 18.11 -4.67 7.75
CA GLU A 176 18.96 -3.68 8.42
C GLU A 176 20.29 -3.49 7.71
N GLN A 177 20.82 -4.52 7.05
CA GLN A 177 22.13 -4.45 6.43
C GLN A 177 22.07 -4.44 4.90
N LEU A 178 21.32 -5.33 4.28
CA LEU A 178 21.32 -5.48 2.84
C LEU A 178 20.44 -4.45 2.12
N VAL A 179 19.26 -4.14 2.66
CA VAL A 179 18.32 -3.17 2.05
C VAL A 179 18.96 -1.77 1.93
N PRO A 180 19.58 -1.18 2.97
CA PRO A 180 20.26 0.11 2.83
C PRO A 180 21.43 0.08 1.83
N LEU A 181 22.20 -1.01 1.80
CA LEU A 181 23.32 -1.18 0.85
C LEU A 181 22.82 -1.22 -0.59
N LEU A 182 21.78 -2.01 -0.88
CA LEU A 182 21.16 -2.07 -2.21
C LEU A 182 20.51 -0.75 -2.59
N GLY A 183 19.88 -0.06 -1.63
CA GLY A 183 19.32 1.26 -1.82
C GLY A 183 20.37 2.31 -2.21
N LYS A 184 21.51 2.30 -1.55
CA LYS A 184 22.65 3.17 -1.88
C LYS A 184 23.18 2.91 -3.29
N MET A 185 23.32 1.66 -3.69
CA MET A 185 23.74 1.26 -5.04
C MET A 185 22.70 1.63 -6.10
N GLY A 186 21.40 1.53 -5.78
CA GLY A 186 20.30 1.77 -6.72
C GLY A 186 19.98 3.24 -6.96
N VAL A 187 20.07 4.09 -5.95
CA VAL A 187 19.63 5.52 -6.02
C VAL A 187 20.78 6.50 -5.80
N GLY A 188 21.94 6.02 -5.32
CA GLY A 188 23.13 6.86 -5.13
C GLY A 188 23.04 7.86 -3.96
N LYS A 189 22.01 7.78 -3.12
CA LYS A 189 21.81 8.64 -1.93
C LYS A 189 21.52 7.79 -0.70
N ASP A 190 22.20 8.11 0.39
CA ASP A 190 21.84 7.62 1.73
C ASP A 190 20.54 8.31 2.16
N GLY A 191 19.57 7.64 2.68
CA GLY A 191 18.40 8.29 3.27
C GLY A 191 17.05 7.65 2.89
N PRO A 192 16.58 7.70 1.63
CA PRO A 192 15.25 7.18 1.30
C PRO A 192 15.04 5.70 1.65
N TYR A 193 16.07 4.86 1.52
CA TYR A 193 15.97 3.43 1.82
C TYR A 193 16.25 3.08 3.28
N GLN A 194 16.83 3.98 4.08
CA GLN A 194 16.87 3.85 5.54
C GLN A 194 15.47 4.01 6.16
N TRP A 195 14.57 4.72 5.47
CA TRP A 195 13.19 4.86 5.91
C TRP A 195 12.47 3.52 5.99
N LEU A 196 12.74 2.59 5.07
CA LEU A 196 12.05 1.31 5.00
C LEU A 196 12.21 0.47 6.28
N PRO A 197 13.43 0.15 6.77
CA PRO A 197 13.59 -0.55 8.04
C PRO A 197 13.09 0.28 9.23
N ASN A 198 13.28 1.59 9.24
CA ASN A 198 12.87 2.44 10.34
C ASN A 198 11.35 2.52 10.48
N SER A 199 10.62 2.68 9.36
CA SER A 199 9.15 2.68 9.36
C SER A 199 8.58 1.35 9.82
N LEU A 200 9.20 0.22 9.45
CA LEU A 200 8.75 -1.10 9.88
C LEU A 200 8.97 -1.35 11.38
N LYS A 201 10.07 -0.83 11.96
CA LYS A 201 10.35 -0.98 13.40
C LYS A 201 9.22 -0.39 14.26
N VAL A 202 8.74 0.79 13.89
CA VAL A 202 7.70 1.52 14.63
C VAL A 202 6.26 1.12 14.24
N PHE A 203 6.09 0.51 13.06
CA PHE A 203 4.77 0.06 12.61
C PHE A 203 4.25 -1.06 13.50
N PRO A 204 2.94 -1.07 13.85
CA PRO A 204 2.36 -2.10 14.70
C PRO A 204 2.49 -3.51 14.11
N HIS A 205 2.42 -4.53 14.99
CA HIS A 205 2.30 -5.92 14.55
C HIS A 205 1.00 -6.14 13.78
N GLN A 206 0.97 -7.08 12.83
CA GLN A 206 -0.19 -7.35 11.99
C GLN A 206 -1.46 -7.68 12.79
N SER A 207 -1.35 -8.29 13.96
CA SER A 207 -2.52 -8.52 14.83
C SER A 207 -3.13 -7.21 15.34
N VAL A 208 -2.32 -6.19 15.62
CA VAL A 208 -2.82 -4.87 16.06
C VAL A 208 -3.54 -4.15 14.91
N ILE A 209 -3.04 -4.28 13.69
CA ILE A 209 -3.73 -3.73 12.51
C ILE A 209 -5.10 -4.40 12.32
N ARG A 210 -5.20 -5.75 12.47
CA ARG A 210 -6.49 -6.44 12.48
C ARG A 210 -7.43 -5.88 13.55
N ASP A 211 -6.92 -5.62 14.75
CA ASP A 211 -7.73 -5.09 15.85
C ASP A 211 -8.21 -3.66 15.55
N ILE A 212 -7.40 -2.85 14.84
CA ILE A 212 -7.83 -1.53 14.33
C ILE A 212 -8.96 -1.70 13.30
N PHE A 213 -8.87 -2.67 12.37
CA PHE A 213 -9.97 -2.96 11.44
C PHE A 213 -11.28 -3.24 12.19
N THR A 214 -11.23 -4.06 13.24
CA THR A 214 -12.40 -4.34 14.09
C THR A 214 -12.88 -3.10 14.83
N LYS A 215 -11.96 -2.32 15.40
CA LYS A 215 -12.27 -1.10 16.17
C LYS A 215 -13.01 -0.06 15.32
N VAL A 216 -12.63 0.11 14.06
CA VAL A 216 -13.31 1.05 13.14
C VAL A 216 -14.65 0.51 12.62
N GLY A 217 -15.08 -0.70 13.04
CA GLY A 217 -16.36 -1.29 12.71
C GLY A 217 -16.37 -2.14 11.43
N LEU A 218 -15.22 -2.61 10.95
CA LEU A 218 -15.14 -3.62 9.91
C LEU A 218 -15.39 -5.01 10.51
N GLN A 219 -16.27 -5.78 9.91
CA GLN A 219 -16.66 -7.12 10.37
C GLN A 219 -15.75 -8.19 9.77
N GLY A 220 -15.59 -9.32 10.49
CA GLY A 220 -14.81 -10.46 10.03
C GLY A 220 -13.35 -10.12 9.76
N ALA A 221 -12.77 -9.15 10.48
CA ALA A 221 -11.40 -8.71 10.28
C ALA A 221 -10.39 -9.85 10.51
N VAL A 222 -9.64 -10.18 9.45
CA VAL A 222 -8.61 -11.21 9.46
C VAL A 222 -7.35 -10.69 8.76
N TYR A 223 -6.22 -11.37 8.98
CA TYR A 223 -5.03 -11.16 8.15
C TYR A 223 -4.45 -12.47 7.66
N HIS A 224 -3.79 -12.41 6.52
CA HIS A 224 -3.09 -13.52 5.88
C HIS A 224 -1.61 -13.17 5.78
N GLU A 225 -0.78 -13.95 6.42
CA GLU A 225 0.68 -13.82 6.30
C GLU A 225 1.17 -14.45 4.99
N LEU A 226 2.01 -13.73 4.28
CA LEU A 226 2.60 -14.17 3.03
C LEU A 226 4.12 -14.21 3.14
N THR A 227 4.74 -15.11 2.38
CA THR A 227 6.21 -15.22 2.29
C THR A 227 6.87 -15.30 3.67
N GLY A 228 6.39 -16.25 4.51
CA GLY A 228 6.95 -16.45 5.86
C GLY A 228 6.63 -15.33 6.86
N GLY A 229 5.60 -14.52 6.61
CA GLY A 229 5.17 -13.45 7.53
C GLY A 229 5.88 -12.11 7.35
N ILE A 230 6.64 -11.94 6.26
CA ILE A 230 7.26 -10.62 5.94
C ILE A 230 6.26 -9.62 5.37
N VAL A 231 5.11 -10.11 4.93
CA VAL A 231 3.98 -9.32 4.42
C VAL A 231 2.70 -9.89 5.01
N ALA A 232 1.76 -9.03 5.33
CA ALA A 232 0.40 -9.38 5.73
C ALA A 232 -0.63 -8.68 4.85
N VAL A 233 -1.70 -9.41 4.52
CA VAL A 233 -2.88 -8.87 3.85
C VAL A 233 -4.03 -8.90 4.84
N HIS A 234 -4.49 -7.73 5.27
CA HIS A 234 -5.65 -7.56 6.14
C HIS A 234 -6.91 -7.41 5.30
N VAL A 235 -7.99 -8.00 5.75
CA VAL A 235 -9.30 -7.94 5.08
C VAL A 235 -10.37 -7.72 6.14
N GLY A 236 -11.28 -6.78 5.90
CA GLY A 236 -12.48 -6.57 6.71
C GLY A 236 -13.64 -6.15 5.82
N THR A 237 -14.86 -6.46 6.21
CA THR A 237 -16.10 -6.15 5.47
C THR A 237 -16.85 -5.02 6.17
N LYS A 238 -17.37 -4.06 5.41
CA LYS A 238 -18.23 -3.01 5.95
C LYS A 238 -19.63 -3.49 6.22
#